data_5483e56501bc85fdff0ef060de8e76e6
#
_entry.id   5483e56501bc85fdff0ef060de8e76e6
#
_cell.length_a   1.000
_cell.length_b   1.000
_cell.length_c   1.000
_cell.angle_alpha   90.00
_cell.angle_beta   90.00
_cell.angle_gamma   90.00
#
_symmetry.space_group_name_H-M   'P 1'
#
loop_
_entity.id
_entity.type
_entity.pdbx_description
1 polymer ?
#
loop_
_entity_poly.entity_id
_entity_poly.type
_entity_poly.pdbx_seq_one_letter_code
_entity_poly.pdbx_strand_id
1 'polypeptide(L)'
;MAEIVYRDWDQARLDAEVNLRARWPEHADFIDRWARDSAAVRGQRHGLIDLAYGPSPGERLDLFPVPGAARAPVLAFIHGGYWQALDKGHHSDLAPAFVDAGIAFAALNYDLAPKATIGEMIQQVRGALAYLHDHAGRPGLDPDRIFVAGHSAGGH
;
A
#
# COMPACT_ATOMS: atom_id res chain seq x y z
N MET A 1 11.36 -37.95 20.08
CA MET A 1 11.41 -36.57 20.58
C MET A 1 11.25 -35.67 19.36
N ALA A 2 10.44 -34.60 19.44
CA ALA A 2 10.33 -33.65 18.34
C ALA A 2 11.68 -32.98 18.11
N GLU A 3 12.04 -32.73 16.86
CA GLU A 3 13.26 -32.02 16.49
C GLU A 3 13.16 -30.56 16.91
N ILE A 4 14.17 -30.04 17.61
CA ILE A 4 14.24 -28.64 18.00
C ILE A 4 14.77 -27.84 16.79
N VAL A 5 13.98 -26.87 16.31
CA VAL A 5 14.29 -26.06 15.12
C VAL A 5 14.69 -24.63 15.44
N TYR A 6 14.27 -24.09 16.61
CA TYR A 6 14.61 -22.75 17.04
C TYR A 6 14.60 -22.63 18.56
N ARG A 7 15.72 -22.28 19.18
CA ARG A 7 15.91 -22.23 20.66
C ARG A 7 15.51 -23.58 21.30
N ASP A 8 14.46 -23.59 22.11
CA ASP A 8 13.84 -24.77 22.75
C ASP A 8 12.51 -25.15 22.07
N TRP A 9 12.22 -24.66 20.86
CA TRP A 9 10.97 -24.85 20.15
C TRP A 9 11.10 -25.92 19.06
N ASP A 10 10.13 -26.79 19.00
CA ASP A 10 9.89 -27.64 17.85
C ASP A 10 9.15 -26.87 16.74
N GLN A 11 8.98 -27.51 15.57
CA GLN A 11 8.33 -26.90 14.43
C GLN A 11 6.89 -26.47 14.74
N ALA A 12 6.14 -27.29 15.47
CA ALA A 12 4.74 -26.99 15.78
C ALA A 12 4.60 -25.74 16.65
N ARG A 13 5.49 -25.56 17.64
CA ARG A 13 5.52 -24.36 18.46
C ARG A 13 5.95 -23.13 17.66
N LEU A 14 6.96 -23.26 16.81
CA LEU A 14 7.40 -22.17 15.93
C LEU A 14 6.26 -21.73 15.01
N ASP A 15 5.58 -22.67 14.35
CA ASP A 15 4.46 -22.38 13.45
C ASP A 15 3.32 -21.66 14.19
N ALA A 16 2.97 -22.09 15.40
CA ALA A 16 1.94 -21.45 16.21
C ALA A 16 2.28 -20.01 16.58
N GLU A 17 3.56 -19.70 16.83
CA GLU A 17 4.00 -18.35 17.19
C GLU A 17 4.09 -17.39 15.99
N VAL A 18 4.45 -17.90 14.80
CA VAL A 18 4.61 -17.07 13.61
C VAL A 18 3.35 -16.97 12.77
N ASN A 19 2.38 -17.89 12.92
CA ASN A 19 1.12 -17.84 12.21
C ASN A 19 0.13 -16.87 12.86
N LEU A 20 0.36 -15.57 12.65
CA LEU A 20 -0.45 -14.49 13.23
C LEU A 20 -1.92 -14.55 12.80
N ARG A 21 -2.22 -15.07 11.60
CA ARG A 21 -3.61 -15.21 11.12
C ARG A 21 -4.40 -16.25 11.93
N ALA A 22 -3.77 -17.35 12.30
CA ALA A 22 -4.39 -18.36 13.15
C ALA A 22 -4.52 -17.86 14.59
N ARG A 23 -3.55 -17.09 15.09
CA ARG A 23 -3.53 -16.55 16.45
C ARG A 23 -4.56 -15.43 16.66
N TRP A 24 -4.84 -14.62 15.63
CA TRP A 24 -5.74 -13.48 15.66
C TRP A 24 -6.76 -13.58 14.52
N PRO A 25 -7.74 -14.48 14.61
CA PRO A 25 -8.72 -14.72 13.53
C PRO A 25 -9.57 -13.49 13.21
N GLU A 26 -9.78 -12.60 14.18
CA GLU A 26 -10.47 -11.31 14.00
C GLU A 26 -9.74 -10.33 13.08
N HIS A 27 -8.51 -10.62 12.66
CA HIS A 27 -7.80 -9.78 11.67
C HIS A 27 -8.61 -9.59 10.38
N ALA A 28 -9.44 -10.58 10.00
CA ALA A 28 -10.28 -10.50 8.81
C ALA A 28 -11.29 -9.34 8.88
N ASP A 29 -11.88 -9.10 10.06
CA ASP A 29 -12.85 -8.01 10.26
C ASP A 29 -12.22 -6.63 10.02
N PHE A 30 -10.94 -6.47 10.40
CA PHE A 30 -10.19 -5.23 10.14
C PHE A 30 -9.92 -5.04 8.65
N ILE A 31 -9.51 -6.10 7.94
CA ILE A 31 -9.25 -6.05 6.50
C ILE A 31 -10.55 -5.71 5.74
N ASP A 32 -11.65 -6.37 6.10
CA ASP A 32 -12.96 -6.08 5.49
C ASP A 32 -13.43 -4.65 5.76
N ARG A 33 -13.16 -4.12 6.95
CA ARG A 33 -13.44 -2.73 7.28
C ARG A 33 -12.60 -1.78 6.41
N TRP A 34 -11.29 -2.00 6.30
CA TRP A 34 -10.43 -1.18 5.45
C TRP A 34 -10.91 -1.17 4.00
N ALA A 35 -11.31 -2.33 3.47
CA ALA A 35 -11.84 -2.42 2.10
C ALA A 35 -13.13 -1.61 1.93
N ARG A 36 -14.08 -1.71 2.89
CA ARG A 36 -15.35 -0.96 2.85
C ARG A 36 -15.13 0.55 2.98
N ASP A 37 -14.33 0.97 3.96
CA ASP A 37 -14.05 2.38 4.22
C ASP A 37 -13.29 3.01 3.03
N SER A 38 -12.33 2.28 2.47
CA SER A 38 -11.61 2.68 1.26
C SER A 38 -12.52 2.79 0.04
N ALA A 39 -13.47 1.85 -0.14
CA ALA A 39 -14.45 1.93 -1.22
C ALA A 39 -15.36 3.16 -1.07
N ALA A 40 -15.78 3.49 0.16
CA ALA A 40 -16.56 4.68 0.43
C ALA A 40 -15.78 5.96 0.09
N VAL A 41 -14.51 6.05 0.45
CA VAL A 41 -13.64 7.20 0.12
C VAL A 41 -13.47 7.35 -1.39
N ARG A 42 -13.21 6.25 -2.12
CA ARG A 42 -13.12 6.29 -3.60
C ARG A 42 -14.40 6.75 -4.28
N GLY A 43 -15.57 6.47 -3.69
CA GLY A 43 -16.86 6.91 -4.21
C GLY A 43 -17.24 8.35 -3.84
N GLN A 44 -16.69 8.91 -2.79
CA GLN A 44 -17.09 10.21 -2.23
C GLN A 44 -16.07 11.34 -2.42
N ARG A 45 -14.79 11.00 -2.52
CA ARG A 45 -13.71 11.98 -2.67
C ARG A 45 -13.25 12.04 -4.13
N HIS A 46 -12.85 13.24 -4.56
CA HIS A 46 -12.20 13.39 -5.85
C HIS A 46 -10.85 12.69 -5.85
N GLY A 47 -10.75 11.61 -6.64
CA GLY A 47 -9.54 10.82 -6.80
C GLY A 47 -9.32 10.42 -8.25
N LEU A 48 -8.07 10.30 -8.63
CA LEU A 48 -7.63 9.70 -9.89
C LEU A 48 -7.35 8.23 -9.61
N ILE A 49 -8.28 7.37 -9.97
CA ILE A 49 -8.29 5.96 -9.62
C ILE A 49 -7.68 5.13 -10.73
N ASP A 50 -6.95 4.07 -10.37
CA ASP A 50 -6.33 3.11 -11.28
C ASP A 50 -5.36 3.73 -12.31
N LEU A 51 -4.63 4.78 -11.92
CA LEU A 51 -3.58 5.35 -12.75
C LEU A 51 -2.49 4.31 -13.02
N ALA A 52 -2.29 3.98 -14.32
CA ALA A 52 -1.25 3.06 -14.74
C ALA A 52 0.11 3.75 -14.69
N TYR A 53 1.04 3.21 -13.92
CA TYR A 53 2.42 3.67 -13.88
C TYR A 53 3.40 2.69 -14.54
N GLY A 54 2.92 1.51 -14.94
CA GLY A 54 3.67 0.49 -15.62
C GLY A 54 2.77 -0.50 -16.37
N PRO A 55 3.36 -1.48 -17.08
CA PRO A 55 2.64 -2.36 -17.98
C PRO A 55 1.83 -3.47 -17.30
N SER A 56 2.20 -3.88 -16.09
CA SER A 56 1.52 -4.99 -15.43
C SER A 56 0.17 -4.57 -14.82
N PRO A 57 -0.75 -5.51 -14.59
CA PRO A 57 -2.02 -5.22 -13.92
C PRO A 57 -1.86 -4.66 -12.50
N GLY A 58 -0.79 -5.06 -11.79
CA GLY A 58 -0.49 -4.56 -10.43
C GLY A 58 0.13 -3.17 -10.43
N GLU A 59 0.72 -2.71 -11.52
CA GLU A 59 1.34 -1.39 -11.62
C GLU A 59 0.31 -0.27 -11.79
N ARG A 60 -0.49 -0.08 -10.75
CA ARG A 60 -1.56 0.92 -10.65
C ARG A 60 -1.43 1.69 -9.33
N LEU A 61 -1.90 2.92 -9.32
CA LEU A 61 -2.04 3.70 -8.10
C LEU A 61 -3.36 4.48 -8.09
N ASP A 62 -3.85 4.77 -6.89
CA ASP A 62 -4.94 5.72 -6.67
C ASP A 62 -4.35 7.01 -6.08
N LEU A 63 -4.65 8.15 -6.70
CA LEU A 63 -4.15 9.45 -6.27
C LEU A 63 -5.30 10.35 -5.84
N PHE A 64 -5.23 10.86 -4.63
CA PHE A 64 -6.16 11.85 -4.06
C PHE A 64 -5.44 13.19 -3.94
N PRO A 65 -5.59 14.09 -4.92
CA PRO A 65 -4.95 15.40 -4.90
C PRO A 65 -5.63 16.34 -3.89
N VAL A 66 -4.90 17.35 -3.46
CA VAL A 66 -5.47 18.44 -2.64
C VAL A 66 -6.23 19.40 -3.55
N PRO A 67 -7.55 19.62 -3.34
CA PRO A 67 -8.33 20.50 -4.19
C PRO A 67 -7.76 21.92 -4.27
N GLY A 68 -7.55 22.40 -5.49
CA GLY A 68 -7.05 23.78 -5.74
C GLY A 68 -5.58 24.01 -5.44
N ALA A 69 -4.83 23.02 -4.98
CA ALA A 69 -3.40 23.16 -4.75
C ALA A 69 -2.62 23.15 -6.09
N ALA A 70 -1.63 24.02 -6.20
CA ALA A 70 -0.70 24.03 -7.34
C ALA A 70 0.56 23.18 -7.09
N ARG A 71 0.97 23.02 -5.84
CA ARG A 71 2.18 22.28 -5.40
C ARG A 71 1.97 21.68 -4.02
N ALA A 72 1.06 20.72 -3.88
CA ALA A 72 0.87 19.97 -2.64
C ALA A 72 1.98 18.93 -2.44
N PRO A 73 2.54 18.75 -1.24
CA PRO A 73 3.34 17.57 -0.94
C PRO A 73 2.49 16.32 -1.14
N VAL A 74 3.12 15.19 -1.44
CA VAL A 74 2.42 13.91 -1.61
C VAL A 74 3.00 12.84 -0.70
N LEU A 75 2.13 12.09 -0.03
CA LEU A 75 2.48 10.86 0.66
C LEU A 75 2.16 9.67 -0.25
N ALA A 76 3.19 8.96 -0.68
CA ALA A 76 3.08 7.70 -1.39
C ALA A 76 3.05 6.55 -0.36
N PHE A 77 1.94 5.84 -0.29
CA PHE A 77 1.72 4.75 0.67
C PHE A 77 1.83 3.39 -0.01
N ILE A 78 2.66 2.50 0.56
CA ILE A 78 2.92 1.14 0.08
C ILE A 78 2.24 0.16 1.04
N HIS A 79 1.28 -0.62 0.53
CA HIS A 79 0.54 -1.56 1.35
C HIS A 79 1.36 -2.77 1.76
N GLY A 80 0.95 -3.42 2.86
CA GLY A 80 1.48 -4.68 3.33
C GLY A 80 0.80 -5.89 2.70
N GLY A 81 0.76 -7.00 3.45
CA GLY A 81 0.12 -8.25 3.01
C GLY A 81 1.10 -9.38 2.74
N TYR A 82 2.27 -9.34 3.37
CA TYR A 82 3.30 -10.40 3.25
C TYR A 82 3.73 -10.66 1.80
N TRP A 83 3.73 -9.64 0.94
CA TRP A 83 4.01 -9.71 -0.51
C TRP A 83 3.06 -10.64 -1.31
N GLN A 84 1.98 -11.15 -0.72
CA GLN A 84 1.08 -12.16 -1.29
C GLN A 84 -0.39 -11.75 -1.27
N ALA A 85 -0.77 -10.71 -0.55
CA ALA A 85 -2.16 -10.33 -0.31
C ALA A 85 -2.31 -8.82 -0.19
N LEU A 86 -3.57 -8.37 -0.18
CA LEU A 86 -4.01 -6.99 -0.15
C LEU A 86 -3.68 -6.25 -1.45
N ASP A 87 -4.15 -5.03 -1.55
CA ASP A 87 -3.90 -4.10 -2.63
C ASP A 87 -4.18 -2.65 -2.18
N LYS A 88 -3.94 -1.68 -3.05
CA LYS A 88 -4.22 -0.27 -2.81
C LYS A 88 -5.67 0.01 -2.40
N GLY A 89 -6.60 -0.84 -2.83
CA GLY A 89 -8.03 -0.72 -2.54
C GLY A 89 -8.40 -0.86 -1.07
N HIS A 90 -7.48 -1.33 -0.22
CA HIS A 90 -7.66 -1.43 1.23
C HIS A 90 -7.14 -0.21 2.00
N HIS A 91 -6.58 0.81 1.31
CA HIS A 91 -5.86 1.90 1.99
C HIS A 91 -6.24 3.30 1.51
N SER A 92 -7.28 3.44 0.69
CA SER A 92 -7.82 4.75 0.30
C SER A 92 -8.52 5.46 1.47
N ASP A 93 -8.90 4.72 2.52
CA ASP A 93 -9.47 5.24 3.77
C ASP A 93 -8.52 6.19 4.53
N LEU A 94 -7.23 6.10 4.27
CA LEU A 94 -6.21 7.00 4.82
C LEU A 94 -6.23 8.39 4.14
N ALA A 95 -6.67 8.47 2.87
CA ALA A 95 -6.59 9.70 2.07
C ALA A 95 -7.25 10.93 2.71
N PRO A 96 -8.45 10.86 3.34
CA PRO A 96 -9.09 12.03 3.92
C PRO A 96 -8.22 12.77 4.93
N ALA A 97 -7.54 12.05 5.83
CA ALA A 97 -6.73 12.65 6.87
C ALA A 97 -5.56 13.47 6.31
N PHE A 98 -4.94 12.98 5.22
CA PHE A 98 -3.83 13.69 4.57
C PHE A 98 -4.31 14.82 3.68
N VAL A 99 -5.34 14.58 2.85
CA VAL A 99 -5.88 15.59 1.93
C VAL A 99 -6.45 16.79 2.67
N ASP A 100 -7.18 16.55 3.77
CA ASP A 100 -7.73 17.62 4.62
C ASP A 100 -6.61 18.40 5.35
N ALA A 101 -5.43 17.81 5.52
CA ALA A 101 -4.22 18.46 6.02
C ALA A 101 -3.35 19.14 4.92
N GLY A 102 -3.82 19.15 3.67
CA GLY A 102 -3.09 19.79 2.56
C GLY A 102 -1.98 18.91 1.95
N ILE A 103 -2.01 17.61 2.18
CA ILE A 103 -1.06 16.63 1.66
C ILE A 103 -1.80 15.70 0.70
N ALA A 104 -1.40 15.62 -0.56
CA ALA A 104 -1.93 14.64 -1.50
C ALA A 104 -1.57 13.22 -1.04
N PHE A 105 -2.47 12.28 -1.27
CA PHE A 105 -2.26 10.88 -0.88
C PHE A 105 -2.26 9.97 -2.11
N ALA A 106 -1.26 9.13 -2.26
CA ALA A 106 -1.16 8.13 -3.31
C ALA A 106 -1.07 6.73 -2.71
N ALA A 107 -2.08 5.89 -2.91
CA ALA A 107 -2.04 4.47 -2.58
C ALA A 107 -1.43 3.70 -3.75
N LEU A 108 -0.24 3.15 -3.54
CA LEU A 108 0.48 2.39 -4.55
C LEU A 108 0.05 0.92 -4.51
N ASN A 109 -0.10 0.32 -5.69
CA ASN A 109 -0.22 -1.11 -5.87
C ASN A 109 1.03 -1.66 -6.55
N TYR A 110 1.24 -2.96 -6.49
CA TYR A 110 2.33 -3.69 -7.14
C TYR A 110 1.93 -5.16 -7.32
N ASP A 111 2.58 -5.90 -8.23
CA ASP A 111 2.33 -7.32 -8.40
C ASP A 111 2.79 -8.11 -7.16
N LEU A 112 2.06 -9.18 -6.87
CA LEU A 112 2.28 -10.00 -5.68
C LEU A 112 2.93 -11.34 -6.04
N ALA A 113 3.57 -11.97 -5.06
CA ALA A 113 4.06 -13.33 -5.19
C ALA A 113 2.88 -14.31 -5.40
N PRO A 114 3.04 -15.38 -6.21
CA PRO A 114 4.27 -15.81 -6.88
C PRO A 114 4.49 -15.19 -8.27
N LYS A 115 3.63 -14.24 -8.72
CA LYS A 115 3.76 -13.62 -10.05
C LYS A 115 4.97 -12.70 -10.18
N ALA A 116 5.36 -12.08 -9.08
CA ALA A 116 6.53 -11.22 -9.01
C ALA A 116 7.43 -11.62 -7.86
N THR A 117 8.73 -11.44 -8.03
CA THR A 117 9.74 -11.52 -6.98
C THR A 117 9.77 -10.23 -6.16
N ILE A 118 10.33 -10.27 -4.95
CA ILE A 118 10.50 -9.06 -4.13
C ILE A 118 11.33 -8.00 -4.87
N GLY A 119 12.35 -8.43 -5.62
CA GLY A 119 13.16 -7.51 -6.42
C GLY A 119 12.36 -6.78 -7.50
N GLU A 120 11.43 -7.47 -8.19
CA GLU A 120 10.53 -6.87 -9.16
C GLU A 120 9.53 -5.92 -8.50
N MET A 121 8.96 -6.30 -7.34
CA MET A 121 8.08 -5.43 -6.55
C MET A 121 8.76 -4.10 -6.19
N ILE A 122 10.03 -4.16 -5.75
CA ILE A 122 10.83 -2.96 -5.45
C ILE A 122 10.97 -2.09 -6.70
N GLN A 123 11.25 -2.67 -7.87
CA GLN A 123 11.36 -1.90 -9.12
C GLN A 123 10.01 -1.27 -9.52
N GLN A 124 8.91 -1.99 -9.36
CA GLN A 124 7.58 -1.45 -9.62
C GLN A 124 7.26 -0.26 -8.70
N VAL A 125 7.51 -0.37 -7.40
CA VAL A 125 7.34 0.75 -6.45
C VAL A 125 8.21 1.95 -6.83
N ARG A 126 9.48 1.73 -7.21
CA ARG A 126 10.34 2.80 -7.72
C ARG A 126 9.77 3.46 -8.99
N GLY A 127 9.19 2.65 -9.88
CA GLY A 127 8.47 3.14 -11.07
C GLY A 127 7.27 4.02 -10.70
N ALA A 128 6.50 3.64 -9.66
CA ALA A 128 5.39 4.45 -9.17
C ALA A 128 5.84 5.81 -8.63
N LEU A 129 6.96 5.85 -7.90
CA LEU A 129 7.52 7.11 -7.38
C LEU A 129 8.03 8.01 -8.50
N ALA A 130 8.70 7.44 -9.51
CA ALA A 130 9.12 8.17 -10.70
C ALA A 130 7.90 8.73 -11.47
N TYR A 131 6.85 7.92 -11.62
CA TYR A 131 5.60 8.35 -12.23
C TYR A 131 4.97 9.55 -11.50
N LEU A 132 4.89 9.52 -10.17
CA LEU A 132 4.37 10.64 -9.38
C LEU A 132 5.20 11.91 -9.58
N HIS A 133 6.52 11.80 -9.62
CA HIS A 133 7.43 12.91 -9.87
C HIS A 133 7.22 13.51 -11.28
N ASP A 134 7.26 12.67 -12.31
CA ASP A 134 7.22 13.11 -13.70
C ASP A 134 5.85 13.66 -14.12
N HIS A 135 4.77 13.22 -13.44
CA HIS A 135 3.40 13.63 -13.73
C HIS A 135 2.80 14.59 -12.69
N ALA A 136 3.63 15.19 -11.83
CA ALA A 136 3.19 16.03 -10.71
C ALA A 136 2.36 17.27 -11.13
N GLY A 137 2.57 17.81 -12.31
CA GLY A 137 2.02 19.10 -12.73
C GLY A 137 0.48 19.13 -12.81
N ARG A 138 -0.18 18.16 -13.44
CA ARG A 138 -1.65 18.16 -13.62
C ARG A 138 -2.42 17.96 -12.31
N PRO A 139 -2.08 17.00 -11.43
CA PRO A 139 -2.76 16.84 -10.16
C PRO A 139 -2.35 17.88 -9.10
N GLY A 140 -1.48 18.84 -9.44
CA GLY A 140 -1.03 19.88 -8.50
C GLY A 140 -0.13 19.36 -7.39
N LEU A 141 0.69 18.36 -7.67
CA LEU A 141 1.70 17.83 -6.74
C LEU A 141 3.00 18.64 -6.80
N ASP A 142 3.75 18.56 -5.72
CA ASP A 142 5.12 19.08 -5.65
C ASP A 142 6.11 17.93 -5.86
N PRO A 143 6.81 17.85 -7.01
CA PRO A 143 7.75 16.79 -7.29
C PRO A 143 8.94 16.76 -6.33
N ASP A 144 9.27 17.90 -5.68
CA ASP A 144 10.37 18.02 -4.73
C ASP A 144 9.96 17.57 -3.32
N ARG A 145 8.68 17.28 -3.08
CA ARG A 145 8.12 16.89 -1.77
C ARG A 145 7.30 15.63 -1.84
N ILE A 146 7.93 14.54 -2.29
CA ILE A 146 7.37 13.18 -2.28
C ILE A 146 7.89 12.44 -1.05
N PHE A 147 6.98 12.10 -0.16
CA PHE A 147 7.25 11.31 1.04
C PHE A 147 6.75 9.89 0.84
N VAL A 148 7.45 8.92 1.42
CA VAL A 148 7.11 7.51 1.30
C VAL A 148 6.80 6.94 2.67
N ALA A 149 5.70 6.21 2.77
CA ALA A 149 5.35 5.40 3.94
C ALA A 149 4.95 4.00 3.51
N GLY A 150 5.24 3.02 4.34
CA GLY A 150 4.88 1.64 4.07
C GLY A 150 4.42 0.92 5.35
N HIS A 151 3.45 0.04 5.19
CA HIS A 151 2.97 -0.82 6.27
C HIS A 151 3.47 -2.24 6.09
N SER A 152 4.04 -2.86 7.15
CA SER A 152 4.48 -4.26 7.15
C SER A 152 5.43 -4.56 5.97
N ALA A 153 5.06 -5.48 5.05
CA ALA A 153 5.83 -5.77 3.84
C ALA A 153 6.08 -4.52 2.98
N GLY A 154 5.17 -3.55 2.96
CA GLY A 154 5.37 -2.27 2.28
C GLY A 154 6.44 -1.39 2.92
N GLY A 155 6.73 -1.58 4.21
CA GLY A 155 7.81 -0.91 4.91
C GLY A 155 9.18 -1.53 4.69
N HIS A 156 9.22 -2.79 4.23
CA HIS A 156 10.44 -3.51 3.89
C HIS A 156 11.00 -3.05 2.55
#